data_19775ba384bb073b4a4d8450891acb15
#
_entry.id   19775ba384bb073b4a4d8450891acb15
#
_cell.length_a   1.000
_cell.length_b   1.000
_cell.length_c   1.000
_cell.angle_alpha   90.00
_cell.angle_beta   90.00
_cell.angle_gamma   90.00
#
_symmetry.space_group_name_H-M   'P 1'
#
loop_
_entity.id
_entity.type
_entity.pdbx_description
1 polymer ?
#
loop_
_entity_poly.entity_id
_entity_poly.type
_entity_poly.pdbx_seq_one_letter_code
_entity_poly.pdbx_strand_id
1 'polypeptide(L)'
;HVDAASGGFILPFLYPEIKWDFRLKWVLSISTSGHKFGLVYPGLGWVCWKGKEYLPEEMSFSVNYLGANITQVGLNFSRPAAQILGQYYQFIRLGFQGYKEVQYNSLMIAKYLHGEIAKMTPFVNYSEDVVNPLFIWYMKPEYAKDAKWTLYDLQDKLSQHGWMVPAYTLPSKLEDYVVMRVVVRQGFS
;
A
#
# COMPACT_ATOMS: atom_id res chain seq x y z
N HIS A 1 11.79 11.75 6.45
CA HIS A 1 11.15 10.42 6.45
C HIS A 1 10.40 10.20 5.15
N VAL A 2 10.47 9.00 4.59
CA VAL A 2 9.65 8.60 3.42
C VAL A 2 8.65 7.55 3.87
N ASP A 3 7.37 7.86 3.74
CA ASP A 3 6.31 6.86 3.88
C ASP A 3 6.17 6.09 2.56
N ALA A 4 6.76 4.92 2.52
CA ALA A 4 6.68 4.00 1.40
C ALA A 4 5.81 2.77 1.72
N ALA A 5 4.76 2.96 2.54
CA ALA A 5 3.90 1.87 3.03
C ALA A 5 3.41 0.94 1.91
N SER A 6 3.09 1.48 0.73
CA SER A 6 2.75 0.72 -0.47
C SER A 6 3.91 0.65 -1.46
N GLY A 7 4.51 1.81 -1.77
CA GLY A 7 5.54 1.95 -2.81
C GLY A 7 6.84 1.20 -2.54
N GLY A 8 7.18 0.95 -1.27
CA GLY A 8 8.43 0.28 -0.89
C GLY A 8 8.58 -1.15 -1.39
N PHE A 9 7.47 -1.84 -1.69
CA PHE A 9 7.45 -3.16 -2.33
C PHE A 9 7.03 -3.14 -3.80
N ILE A 10 6.98 -1.95 -4.42
CA ILE A 10 6.64 -1.77 -5.84
C ILE A 10 7.77 -1.09 -6.59
N LEU A 11 8.18 0.10 -6.13
CA LEU A 11 9.15 0.93 -6.83
C LEU A 11 10.51 0.24 -7.07
N PRO A 12 11.11 -0.48 -6.09
CA PRO A 12 12.38 -1.15 -6.33
C PRO A 12 12.34 -2.20 -7.44
N PHE A 13 11.18 -2.79 -7.68
CA PHE A 13 10.99 -3.89 -8.62
C PHE A 13 10.56 -3.41 -10.01
N LEU A 14 9.68 -2.41 -10.08
CA LEU A 14 9.09 -1.94 -11.34
C LEU A 14 9.76 -0.68 -11.88
N TYR A 15 10.30 0.18 -11.01
CA TYR A 15 10.83 1.49 -11.36
C TYR A 15 12.15 1.75 -10.64
N PRO A 16 13.18 0.89 -10.81
CA PRO A 16 14.44 0.98 -10.06
C PRO A 16 15.23 2.27 -10.35
N GLU A 17 14.95 2.93 -11.47
CA GLU A 17 15.56 4.20 -11.87
C GLU A 17 15.03 5.39 -11.04
N ILE A 18 13.83 5.30 -10.49
CA ILE A 18 13.24 6.39 -9.67
C ILE A 18 13.98 6.48 -8.34
N LYS A 19 14.54 7.65 -8.08
CA LYS A 19 15.24 7.94 -6.82
C LYS A 19 14.24 8.46 -5.79
N TRP A 20 13.87 7.61 -4.84
CA TRP A 20 12.95 7.95 -3.74
C TRP A 20 13.50 7.51 -2.38
N ASP A 21 14.58 6.77 -2.37
CA ASP A 21 15.19 6.08 -1.25
C ASP A 21 16.47 6.78 -0.74
N PHE A 22 17.31 6.06 -0.02
CA PHE A 22 18.58 6.55 0.53
C PHE A 22 19.60 7.04 -0.50
N ARG A 23 19.36 6.89 -1.79
CA ARG A 23 20.13 7.55 -2.85
C ARG A 23 19.94 9.07 -2.82
N LEU A 24 18.86 9.55 -2.22
CA LEU A 24 18.65 10.98 -1.95
C LEU A 24 19.33 11.39 -0.64
N LYS A 25 20.02 12.54 -0.66
CA LYS A 25 20.78 13.04 0.48
C LYS A 25 19.91 13.22 1.74
N TRP A 26 18.70 13.70 1.60
CA TRP A 26 17.82 14.10 2.69
C TRP A 26 16.87 13.00 3.17
N VAL A 27 16.92 11.82 2.57
CA VAL A 27 16.16 10.67 3.06
C VAL A 27 16.98 9.97 4.13
N LEU A 28 16.51 10.05 5.38
CA LEU A 28 17.19 9.51 6.55
C LEU A 28 16.48 8.27 7.11
N SER A 29 15.19 8.12 6.84
CA SER A 29 14.41 6.95 7.24
C SER A 29 13.30 6.66 6.23
N ILE A 30 12.92 5.40 6.13
CA ILE A 30 11.89 4.89 5.22
C ILE A 30 11.03 3.90 5.99
N SER A 31 9.71 4.05 5.92
CA SER A 31 8.77 3.01 6.37
C SER A 31 8.13 2.29 5.19
N THR A 32 7.91 0.98 5.32
CA THR A 32 7.14 0.20 4.34
C THR A 32 6.34 -0.90 5.02
N SER A 33 5.21 -1.27 4.42
CA SER A 33 4.31 -2.29 4.99
C SER A 33 4.51 -3.63 4.31
N GLY A 34 5.07 -4.60 5.03
CA GLY A 34 5.18 -5.97 4.55
C GLY A 34 3.82 -6.62 4.28
N HIS A 35 2.81 -6.26 5.07
CA HIS A 35 1.45 -6.77 4.94
C HIS A 35 0.61 -6.16 3.80
N LYS A 36 1.18 -5.24 3.02
CA LYS A 36 0.56 -4.73 1.78
C LYS A 36 1.17 -5.48 0.59
N PHE A 37 2.02 -4.81 -0.16
CA PHE A 37 2.66 -5.42 -1.33
C PHE A 37 3.90 -6.26 -1.00
N GLY A 38 4.27 -6.38 0.28
CA GLY A 38 5.27 -7.35 0.75
C GLY A 38 4.75 -8.78 0.86
N LEU A 39 3.44 -9.01 0.63
CA LEU A 39 2.81 -10.33 0.45
C LEU A 39 2.80 -11.20 1.71
N VAL A 40 2.61 -10.59 2.87
CA VAL A 40 2.42 -11.29 4.15
C VAL A 40 1.13 -10.84 4.84
N TYR A 41 0.70 -11.58 5.84
CA TYR A 41 -0.46 -11.24 6.64
C TYR A 41 -0.25 -9.94 7.46
N PRO A 42 -1.33 -9.24 7.85
CA PRO A 42 -1.26 -8.04 8.69
C PRO A 42 -0.45 -8.25 9.98
N GLY A 43 0.22 -7.18 10.41
CA GLY A 43 1.02 -7.15 11.63
C GLY A 43 2.52 -6.98 11.40
N LEU A 44 2.97 -6.76 10.16
CA LEU A 44 4.36 -6.49 9.83
C LEU A 44 4.53 -5.17 9.10
N GLY A 45 5.29 -4.28 9.69
CA GLY A 45 5.84 -3.07 9.06
C GLY A 45 7.35 -3.05 9.19
N TRP A 46 8.02 -2.40 8.27
CA TRP A 46 9.44 -2.16 8.25
C TRP A 46 9.73 -0.69 8.43
N VAL A 47 10.73 -0.38 9.22
CA VAL A 47 11.37 0.93 9.23
C VAL A 47 12.86 0.73 9.02
N CYS A 48 13.41 1.42 8.02
CA CYS A 48 14.83 1.41 7.71
C CYS A 48 15.40 2.80 7.98
N TRP A 49 16.54 2.84 8.64
CA TRP A 49 17.29 4.07 8.89
C TRP A 49 18.54 4.08 8.03
N LYS A 50 18.90 5.24 7.51
CA LYS A 50 20.10 5.40 6.65
C LYS A 50 21.38 5.06 7.40
N GLY A 51 21.42 5.37 8.69
CA GLY A 51 22.48 5.05 9.60
C GLY A 51 21.96 5.01 11.04
N LYS A 52 22.70 4.38 11.95
CA LYS A 52 22.32 4.25 13.36
C LYS A 52 22.19 5.63 14.05
N GLU A 53 22.97 6.59 13.62
CA GLU A 53 22.97 7.97 14.11
C GLU A 53 21.67 8.74 13.82
N TYR A 54 20.83 8.24 12.92
CA TYR A 54 19.53 8.86 12.61
C TYR A 54 18.37 8.24 13.40
N LEU A 55 18.61 7.18 14.14
CA LEU A 55 17.65 6.63 15.08
C LEU A 55 17.65 7.49 16.35
N PRO A 56 16.53 8.17 16.70
CA PRO A 56 16.46 8.97 17.91
C PRO A 56 16.73 8.13 19.17
N GLU A 57 17.59 8.61 20.06
CA GLU A 57 17.94 7.89 21.29
C GLU A 57 16.70 7.68 22.18
N GLU A 58 15.78 8.63 22.17
CA GLU A 58 14.52 8.57 22.92
C GLU A 58 13.61 7.42 22.50
N MET A 59 13.80 6.87 21.30
CA MET A 59 13.08 5.68 20.80
C MET A 59 13.69 4.38 21.31
N SER A 60 14.89 4.41 21.89
CA SER A 60 15.59 3.22 22.40
C SER A 60 15.63 3.24 23.92
N PHE A 61 15.29 2.15 24.54
CA PHE A 61 15.44 1.97 25.96
C PHE A 61 16.10 0.62 26.29
N SER A 62 16.93 0.65 27.30
CA SER A 62 17.60 -0.55 27.78
C SER A 62 16.76 -1.20 28.88
N VAL A 63 16.49 -2.46 28.71
CA VAL A 63 15.73 -3.26 29.70
C VAL A 63 16.63 -4.37 30.21
N ASN A 64 16.81 -4.43 31.52
CA ASN A 64 17.45 -5.59 32.15
C ASN A 64 16.39 -6.69 32.30
N TYR A 65 16.39 -7.63 31.38
CA TYR A 65 15.41 -8.71 31.34
C TYR A 65 16.12 -10.05 31.12
N LEU A 66 15.77 -11.05 31.93
CA LEU A 66 16.38 -12.40 31.91
C LEU A 66 17.92 -12.40 32.06
N GLY A 67 18.46 -11.45 32.85
CA GLY A 67 19.88 -11.37 33.13
C GLY A 67 20.75 -10.75 32.04
N ALA A 68 20.15 -10.13 31.04
CA ALA A 68 20.84 -9.40 29.97
C ALA A 68 20.24 -8.00 29.75
N ASN A 69 21.10 -7.02 29.46
CA ASN A 69 20.66 -5.71 29.00
C ASN A 69 20.30 -5.78 27.53
N ILE A 70 19.01 -5.65 27.22
CA ILE A 70 18.47 -5.67 25.85
C ILE A 70 18.03 -4.26 25.48
N THR A 71 18.57 -3.72 24.38
CA THR A 71 18.08 -2.47 23.81
C THR A 71 16.84 -2.74 22.98
N GLN A 72 15.74 -2.10 23.33
CA GLN A 72 14.46 -2.20 22.61
C GLN A 72 14.10 -0.86 21.97
N VAL A 73 13.50 -0.96 20.78
CA VAL A 73 12.92 0.16 20.03
C VAL A 73 11.45 -0.16 19.78
N GLY A 74 10.64 -0.12 20.80
CA GLY A 74 9.22 -0.40 20.67
C GLY A 74 8.54 -0.60 22.00
N LEU A 75 7.26 -0.28 22.06
CA LEU A 75 6.46 -0.28 23.28
C LEU A 75 6.12 -1.69 23.80
N ASN A 76 6.11 -2.69 22.92
CA ASN A 76 5.70 -4.05 23.26
C ASN A 76 6.92 -4.93 23.54
N PHE A 77 6.91 -5.68 24.64
CA PHE A 77 7.96 -6.64 24.99
C PHE A 77 7.87 -7.91 24.13
N SER A 78 6.78 -8.68 24.25
CA SER A 78 6.55 -9.86 23.44
C SER A 78 5.77 -9.49 22.18
N ARG A 79 6.25 -9.96 21.01
CA ARG A 79 5.62 -9.68 19.71
C ARG A 79 5.51 -10.95 18.89
N PRO A 80 4.42 -11.11 18.11
CA PRO A 80 4.30 -12.23 17.17
C PRO A 80 5.41 -12.15 16.11
N ALA A 81 6.09 -13.25 15.86
CA ALA A 81 7.14 -13.34 14.84
C ALA A 81 6.71 -14.05 13.56
N ALA A 82 5.50 -14.62 13.52
CA ALA A 82 5.02 -15.40 12.38
C ALA A 82 5.07 -14.62 11.06
N GLN A 83 4.70 -13.35 11.07
CA GLN A 83 4.72 -12.49 9.87
C GLN A 83 6.15 -12.15 9.44
N ILE A 84 7.10 -12.07 10.37
CA ILE A 84 8.52 -11.86 10.07
C ILE A 84 9.08 -13.10 9.35
N LEU A 85 8.79 -14.29 9.87
CA LEU A 85 9.15 -15.55 9.23
C LEU A 85 8.47 -15.70 7.87
N GLY A 86 7.20 -15.32 7.76
CA GLY A 86 6.47 -15.28 6.50
C GLY A 86 7.13 -14.35 5.46
N GLN A 87 7.58 -13.16 5.88
CA GLN A 87 8.27 -12.23 4.98
C GLN A 87 9.63 -12.78 4.54
N TYR A 88 10.39 -13.37 5.47
CA TYR A 88 11.65 -14.04 5.17
C TYR A 88 11.45 -15.17 4.15
N TYR A 89 10.44 -16.01 4.37
CA TYR A 89 10.06 -17.07 3.42
C TYR A 89 9.74 -16.49 2.04
N GLN A 90 8.96 -15.41 1.96
CA GLN A 90 8.65 -14.78 0.68
C GLN A 90 9.89 -14.24 -0.02
N PHE A 91 10.84 -13.66 0.73
CA PHE A 91 12.09 -13.19 0.15
C PHE A 91 12.91 -14.32 -0.47
N ILE A 92 13.01 -15.46 0.22
CA ILE A 92 13.74 -16.63 -0.29
C ILE A 92 13.00 -17.26 -1.47
N ARG A 93 11.68 -17.43 -1.35
CA ARG A 93 10.86 -18.11 -2.36
C ARG A 93 10.77 -17.33 -3.67
N LEU A 94 10.50 -16.04 -3.60
CA LEU A 94 10.25 -15.20 -4.78
C LEU A 94 11.54 -14.57 -5.30
N GLY A 95 12.43 -14.15 -4.40
CA GLY A 95 13.56 -13.34 -4.75
C GLY A 95 13.16 -12.04 -5.44
N PHE A 96 14.10 -11.35 -6.02
CA PHE A 96 13.83 -10.10 -6.75
C PHE A 96 12.90 -10.32 -7.94
N GLN A 97 13.18 -11.36 -8.74
CA GLN A 97 12.42 -11.63 -9.97
C GLN A 97 10.98 -11.99 -9.69
N GLY A 98 10.72 -12.85 -8.70
CA GLY A 98 9.36 -13.24 -8.34
C GLY A 98 8.54 -12.06 -7.80
N TYR A 99 9.14 -11.19 -6.97
CA TYR A 99 8.47 -9.95 -6.56
C TYR A 99 8.15 -9.06 -7.77
N LYS A 100 9.12 -8.87 -8.69
CA LYS A 100 8.91 -8.09 -9.91
C LYS A 100 7.73 -8.62 -10.73
N GLU A 101 7.65 -9.92 -10.94
CA GLU A 101 6.56 -10.56 -11.70
C GLU A 101 5.19 -10.37 -11.03
N VAL A 102 5.11 -10.60 -9.72
CA VAL A 102 3.87 -10.41 -8.97
C VAL A 102 3.39 -8.95 -9.03
N GLN A 103 4.29 -7.99 -8.80
CA GLN A 103 3.94 -6.57 -8.84
C GLN A 103 3.58 -6.11 -10.24
N TYR A 104 4.31 -6.59 -11.25
CA TYR A 104 4.01 -6.29 -12.65
C TYR A 104 2.63 -6.81 -13.06
N ASN A 105 2.29 -8.05 -12.75
CA ASN A 105 0.99 -8.64 -13.05
C ASN A 105 -0.15 -7.86 -12.37
N SER A 106 0.02 -7.54 -11.09
CA SER A 106 -0.97 -6.74 -10.35
C SER A 106 -1.14 -5.35 -10.97
N LEU A 107 -0.06 -4.71 -11.40
CA LEU A 107 -0.10 -3.42 -12.08
C LEU A 107 -0.81 -3.51 -13.44
N MET A 108 -0.54 -4.55 -14.22
CA MET A 108 -1.19 -4.72 -15.53
C MET A 108 -2.70 -4.93 -15.40
N ILE A 109 -3.14 -5.69 -14.39
CA ILE A 109 -4.57 -5.85 -14.10
C ILE A 109 -5.19 -4.52 -13.66
N ALA A 110 -4.50 -3.74 -12.82
CA ALA A 110 -4.97 -2.42 -12.41
C ALA A 110 -5.10 -1.46 -13.61
N LYS A 111 -4.13 -1.45 -14.52
CA LYS A 111 -4.18 -0.67 -15.76
C LYS A 111 -5.32 -1.10 -16.67
N TYR A 112 -5.55 -2.40 -16.79
CA TYR A 112 -6.68 -2.93 -17.57
C TYR A 112 -8.02 -2.44 -16.99
N LEU A 113 -8.24 -2.60 -15.69
CA LEU A 113 -9.46 -2.16 -15.02
C LEU A 113 -9.66 -0.64 -15.11
N HIS A 114 -8.58 0.12 -14.92
CA HIS A 114 -8.59 1.57 -15.10
C HIS A 114 -9.06 1.96 -16.52
N GLY A 115 -8.55 1.28 -17.54
CA GLY A 115 -8.94 1.50 -18.92
C GLY A 115 -10.40 1.11 -19.19
N GLU A 116 -10.91 0.03 -18.60
CA GLU A 116 -12.31 -0.39 -18.76
C GLU A 116 -13.28 0.59 -18.06
N ILE A 117 -12.95 1.05 -16.85
CA ILE A 117 -13.77 2.05 -16.14
C ILE A 117 -13.79 3.38 -16.90
N ALA A 118 -12.69 3.79 -17.53
CA ALA A 118 -12.62 5.01 -18.33
C ALA A 118 -13.58 5.00 -19.54
N LYS A 119 -13.97 3.82 -20.03
CA LYS A 119 -14.95 3.65 -21.13
C LYS A 119 -16.39 3.78 -20.65
N MET A 120 -16.65 3.68 -19.37
CA MET A 120 -17.98 3.77 -18.79
C MET A 120 -18.38 5.24 -18.64
N THR A 121 -19.43 5.64 -19.37
CA THR A 121 -19.86 7.04 -19.49
C THR A 121 -20.02 7.81 -18.17
N PRO A 122 -20.62 7.23 -17.07
CA PRO A 122 -20.85 8.01 -15.86
C PRO A 122 -19.60 8.18 -14.99
N PHE A 123 -18.49 7.49 -15.29
CA PHE A 123 -17.32 7.48 -14.44
C PHE A 123 -16.12 8.21 -15.03
N VAL A 124 -15.23 8.63 -14.15
CA VAL A 124 -13.94 9.21 -14.51
C VAL A 124 -12.89 8.77 -13.50
N ASN A 125 -11.72 8.36 -14.00
CA ASN A 125 -10.58 8.06 -13.16
C ASN A 125 -9.97 9.36 -12.58
N TYR A 126 -9.55 9.32 -11.34
CA TYR A 126 -8.95 10.49 -10.68
C TYR A 126 -7.54 10.81 -11.22
N SER A 127 -6.80 9.81 -11.65
CA SER A 127 -5.47 9.94 -12.25
C SER A 127 -5.47 9.47 -13.70
N GLU A 128 -4.64 10.07 -14.53
CA GLU A 128 -4.48 9.70 -15.95
C GLU A 128 -3.75 8.36 -16.11
N ASP A 129 -2.83 8.03 -15.21
CA ASP A 129 -2.05 6.78 -15.24
C ASP A 129 -2.06 6.06 -13.90
N VAL A 130 -1.75 4.76 -13.95
CA VAL A 130 -1.66 3.85 -12.82
C VAL A 130 -0.20 3.43 -12.65
N VAL A 131 0.45 3.93 -11.61
CA VAL A 131 1.85 3.61 -11.27
C VAL A 131 1.97 2.58 -10.14
N ASN A 132 0.96 2.48 -9.30
CA ASN A 132 0.81 1.43 -8.28
C ASN A 132 -0.36 0.52 -8.66
N PRO A 133 -0.43 -0.73 -8.19
CA PRO A 133 -1.58 -1.63 -8.44
C PRO A 133 -2.85 -1.18 -7.70
N LEU A 134 -3.15 0.11 -7.74
CA LEU A 134 -4.33 0.73 -7.18
C LEU A 134 -4.68 2.01 -7.94
N PHE A 135 -5.95 2.33 -8.00
CA PHE A 135 -6.44 3.59 -8.53
C PHE A 135 -7.79 3.94 -7.91
N ILE A 136 -8.19 5.19 -8.05
CA ILE A 136 -9.49 5.70 -7.62
C ILE A 136 -10.23 6.32 -8.80
N TRP A 137 -11.55 6.24 -8.72
CA TRP A 137 -12.47 6.82 -9.70
C TRP A 137 -13.73 7.32 -9.00
N TYR A 138 -14.47 8.18 -9.67
CA TYR A 138 -15.68 8.80 -9.14
C TYR A 138 -16.74 8.98 -10.21
N MET A 139 -17.97 9.30 -9.80
CA MET A 139 -19.06 9.62 -10.71
C MET A 139 -18.93 11.08 -11.15
N LYS A 140 -19.05 11.32 -12.45
CA LYS A 140 -19.03 12.67 -12.99
C LYS A 140 -20.19 13.50 -12.41
N PRO A 141 -19.95 14.79 -12.07
CA PRO A 141 -20.96 15.62 -11.40
C PRO A 141 -22.28 15.74 -12.17
N GLU A 142 -22.24 15.77 -13.50
CA GLU A 142 -23.41 15.83 -14.35
C GLU A 142 -24.30 14.59 -14.24
N TYR A 143 -23.71 13.41 -14.04
CA TYR A 143 -24.47 12.17 -13.81
C TYR A 143 -24.90 12.03 -12.36
N ALA A 144 -24.10 12.49 -11.42
CA ALA A 144 -24.40 12.39 -9.99
C ALA A 144 -25.67 13.17 -9.60
N LYS A 145 -25.96 14.29 -10.28
CA LYS A 145 -27.16 15.11 -10.03
C LYS A 145 -28.47 14.39 -10.31
N ASP A 146 -28.50 13.59 -11.37
CA ASP A 146 -29.74 12.93 -11.83
C ASP A 146 -29.80 11.45 -11.45
N ALA A 147 -28.70 10.90 -10.89
CA ALA A 147 -28.62 9.52 -10.47
C ALA A 147 -29.55 9.24 -9.28
N LYS A 148 -30.33 8.17 -9.36
CA LYS A 148 -31.15 7.67 -8.24
C LYS A 148 -30.37 6.71 -7.33
N TRP A 149 -29.07 6.66 -7.48
CA TRP A 149 -28.14 5.80 -6.75
C TRP A 149 -26.81 6.52 -6.54
N THR A 150 -26.06 6.05 -5.58
CA THR A 150 -24.75 6.61 -5.19
C THR A 150 -23.63 5.58 -5.38
N LEU A 151 -22.38 5.99 -5.24
CA LEU A 151 -21.27 5.05 -5.22
C LEU A 151 -21.29 4.09 -4.04
N TYR A 152 -21.97 4.45 -2.93
CA TYR A 152 -22.21 3.53 -1.81
C TYR A 152 -23.17 2.41 -2.20
N ASP A 153 -24.22 2.73 -2.96
CA ASP A 153 -25.15 1.70 -3.47
C ASP A 153 -24.44 0.76 -4.45
N LEU A 154 -23.52 1.30 -5.25
CA LEU A 154 -22.68 0.48 -6.13
C LEU A 154 -21.72 -0.42 -5.35
N GLN A 155 -21.09 0.10 -4.28
CA GLN A 155 -20.28 -0.72 -3.37
C GLN A 155 -21.09 -1.90 -2.81
N ASP A 156 -22.32 -1.65 -2.35
CA ASP A 156 -23.17 -2.70 -1.81
C ASP A 156 -23.54 -3.74 -2.88
N LYS A 157 -23.81 -3.29 -4.10
CA LYS A 157 -24.06 -4.21 -5.22
C LYS A 157 -22.85 -5.05 -5.57
N LEU A 158 -21.67 -4.45 -5.63
CA LEU A 158 -20.43 -5.18 -5.88
C LEU A 158 -20.14 -6.20 -4.78
N SER A 159 -20.41 -5.86 -3.50
CA SER A 159 -20.21 -6.78 -2.39
C SER A 159 -21.13 -8.00 -2.45
N GLN A 160 -22.36 -7.86 -2.96
CA GLN A 160 -23.29 -8.96 -3.20
C GLN A 160 -22.75 -9.97 -4.25
N HIS A 161 -21.83 -9.52 -5.10
CA HIS A 161 -21.13 -10.35 -6.09
C HIS A 161 -19.71 -10.76 -5.64
N GLY A 162 -19.37 -10.54 -4.36
CA GLY A 162 -18.08 -10.93 -3.78
C GLY A 162 -16.94 -9.93 -4.02
N TRP A 163 -17.23 -8.73 -4.56
CA TRP A 163 -16.23 -7.71 -4.81
C TRP A 163 -16.22 -6.64 -3.72
N MET A 164 -15.08 -6.49 -3.05
CA MET A 164 -14.90 -5.44 -2.04
C MET A 164 -14.20 -4.22 -2.66
N VAL A 165 -15.00 -3.29 -3.17
CA VAL A 165 -14.52 -2.02 -3.74
C VAL A 165 -15.10 -0.89 -2.89
N PRO A 166 -14.33 -0.34 -1.92
CA PRO A 166 -14.86 0.63 -0.98
C PRO A 166 -15.14 1.99 -1.63
N ALA A 167 -16.28 2.57 -1.27
CA ALA A 167 -16.62 3.96 -1.53
C ALA A 167 -16.35 4.79 -0.26
N TYR A 168 -15.77 5.97 -0.40
CA TYR A 168 -15.50 6.89 0.71
C TYR A 168 -15.30 8.32 0.21
N THR A 169 -15.44 9.30 1.10
CA THR A 169 -15.14 10.71 0.80
C THR A 169 -13.64 10.96 0.82
N LEU A 170 -13.18 11.90 0.00
CA LEU A 170 -11.80 12.38 0.08
C LEU A 170 -11.56 13.16 1.40
N PRO A 171 -10.28 13.41 1.78
CA PRO A 171 -9.94 14.11 3.01
C PRO A 171 -10.47 15.56 3.07
N SER A 172 -10.25 16.20 4.24
CA SER A 172 -10.64 17.59 4.52
C SER A 172 -10.40 18.53 3.36
N LYS A 173 -11.40 19.35 3.06
CA LYS A 173 -11.56 20.27 1.91
C LYS A 173 -11.94 19.63 0.58
N LEU A 174 -12.10 18.33 0.52
CA LEU A 174 -12.54 17.57 -0.66
C LEU A 174 -13.63 16.55 -0.29
N GLU A 175 -14.31 16.74 0.84
CA GLU A 175 -15.31 15.79 1.39
C GLU A 175 -16.54 15.64 0.48
N ASP A 176 -16.78 16.60 -0.40
CA ASP A 176 -17.87 16.54 -1.39
C ASP A 176 -17.63 15.50 -2.48
N TYR A 177 -16.38 15.04 -2.61
CA TYR A 177 -16.01 14.01 -3.58
C TYR A 177 -16.07 12.63 -2.96
N VAL A 178 -17.06 11.83 -3.36
CA VAL A 178 -17.10 10.40 -3.07
C VAL A 178 -16.35 9.66 -4.17
N VAL A 179 -15.41 8.82 -3.79
CA VAL A 179 -14.60 8.01 -4.71
C VAL A 179 -14.74 6.53 -4.40
N MET A 180 -14.48 5.69 -5.39
CA MET A 180 -14.28 4.25 -5.19
C MET A 180 -12.81 3.89 -5.44
N ARG A 181 -12.26 2.98 -4.64
CA ARG A 181 -10.87 2.56 -4.73
C ARG A 181 -10.76 1.09 -5.10
N VAL A 182 -10.08 0.83 -6.20
CA VAL A 182 -9.63 -0.51 -6.57
C VAL A 182 -8.21 -0.72 -6.08
N VAL A 183 -7.96 -1.85 -5.40
CA VAL A 183 -6.62 -2.31 -5.02
C VAL A 183 -6.47 -3.73 -5.55
N VAL A 184 -5.57 -3.90 -6.51
CA VAL A 184 -5.28 -5.22 -7.08
C VAL A 184 -4.19 -5.89 -6.24
N ARG A 185 -4.54 -7.03 -5.65
CA ARG A 185 -3.62 -7.85 -4.86
C ARG A 185 -3.16 -9.06 -5.66
N GLN A 186 -2.12 -9.72 -5.18
CA GLN A 186 -1.71 -11.02 -5.69
C GLN A 186 -2.89 -12.01 -5.66
N GLY A 187 -3.05 -12.77 -6.73
CA GLY A 187 -4.10 -13.80 -6.87
C GLY A 187 -5.33 -13.36 -7.65
N PHE A 188 -5.39 -12.12 -8.13
CA PHE A 188 -6.32 -11.73 -9.19
C PHE A 188 -5.77 -12.19 -10.55
N SER A 189 -6.64 -12.73 -11.39
CA SER A 189 -6.34 -13.18 -12.75
C SER A 189 -7.46 -12.75 -13.70
#